data_36a8aa79dcce8cc507d53b62b6d825cc
#
_entry.id   36a8aa79dcce8cc507d53b62b6d825cc
#
_cell.length_a   1.000
_cell.length_b   1.000
_cell.length_c   1.000
_cell.angle_alpha   90.00
_cell.angle_beta   90.00
_cell.angle_gamma   90.00
#
_symmetry.space_group_name_H-M   'P 1'
#
loop_
_entity.id
_entity.type
_entity.pdbx_description
1 polymer ?
#
loop_
_entity_poly.entity_id
_entity_poly.type
_entity_poly.pdbx_seq_one_letter_code
_entity_poly.pdbx_strand_id
1 'polypeptide(L)'
;MKNLVPLILALTVSMSSALEDVNPDLAEITNFRQYSDTFASAGQPTREQFQTIADNGFERVVYIAFTNNQNALPDADLIVKGLDMEYMQVPVDFSNPLPDEFYAFADAMERNKDKKTLLHCQVNARATAFSFLYRVIYDDISISEAKADMNTVWQPNEVWRDFIFEILANNEIDPNCSSCDWTLPPPRQ
;
A
#
# COMPACT_ATOMS: atom_id res chain seq x y z
N MET A 1 19.46 20.87 -57.56
CA MET A 1 19.02 21.36 -56.27
C MET A 1 18.73 20.11 -55.43
N LYS A 2 19.61 19.80 -54.46
CA LYS A 2 19.51 18.59 -53.63
C LYS A 2 18.82 18.96 -52.32
N ASN A 3 17.59 18.42 -52.08
CA ASN A 3 16.86 18.61 -50.85
C ASN A 3 17.49 17.69 -49.75
N LEU A 4 18.13 18.32 -48.75
CA LEU A 4 18.49 17.64 -47.49
C LEU A 4 17.25 17.59 -46.62
N VAL A 5 16.82 16.37 -46.28
CA VAL A 5 15.81 16.10 -45.24
C VAL A 5 16.57 15.92 -43.90
N PRO A 6 16.28 16.69 -42.86
CA PRO A 6 16.93 16.49 -41.57
C PRO A 6 16.37 15.25 -40.91
N LEU A 7 17.25 14.32 -40.54
CA LEU A 7 16.94 13.14 -39.71
C LEU A 7 16.80 13.59 -38.25
N ILE A 8 15.56 13.66 -37.75
CA ILE A 8 15.29 13.93 -36.35
C ILE A 8 15.47 12.59 -35.58
N LEU A 9 16.57 12.50 -34.86
CA LEU A 9 16.85 11.40 -33.95
C LEU A 9 16.02 11.62 -32.66
N ALA A 10 14.91 10.90 -32.52
CA ALA A 10 14.13 10.89 -31.29
C ALA A 10 14.90 10.08 -30.24
N LEU A 11 15.47 10.77 -29.23
CA LEU A 11 15.97 10.12 -28.02
C LEU A 11 14.75 9.69 -27.19
N THR A 12 14.45 8.41 -27.19
CA THR A 12 13.55 7.80 -26.20
C THR A 12 14.32 7.65 -24.89
N VAL A 13 14.07 8.56 -23.95
CA VAL A 13 14.52 8.38 -22.57
C VAL A 13 13.63 7.30 -21.95
N SER A 14 14.15 6.07 -21.86
CA SER A 14 13.57 5.05 -21.00
C SER A 14 13.78 5.50 -19.56
N MET A 15 12.72 6.01 -18.93
CA MET A 15 12.67 6.12 -17.47
C MET A 15 12.49 4.71 -16.91
N SER A 16 13.62 4.02 -16.67
CA SER A 16 13.66 2.90 -15.76
C SER A 16 13.52 3.52 -14.36
N SER A 17 12.34 3.40 -13.76
CA SER A 17 12.21 3.60 -12.32
C SER A 17 13.00 2.46 -11.64
N ALA A 18 14.26 2.73 -11.34
CA ALA A 18 14.97 1.92 -10.39
C ALA A 18 14.21 2.09 -9.07
N LEU A 19 13.56 1.04 -8.59
CA LEU A 19 13.20 0.91 -7.18
C LEU A 19 14.53 1.11 -6.45
N GLU A 20 14.67 2.20 -5.69
CA GLU A 20 15.81 2.36 -4.79
C GLU A 20 15.85 1.11 -3.91
N ASP A 21 17.04 0.56 -3.69
CA ASP A 21 17.21 -0.63 -2.86
C ASP A 21 16.57 -0.33 -1.49
N VAL A 22 15.50 -1.09 -1.18
CA VAL A 22 14.81 -0.96 0.11
C VAL A 22 15.85 -1.13 1.21
N ASN A 23 15.88 -0.20 2.17
CA ASN A 23 16.77 -0.30 3.31
C ASN A 23 16.61 -1.68 3.95
N PRO A 24 17.71 -2.45 4.14
CA PRO A 24 17.66 -3.80 4.70
C PRO A 24 16.91 -3.89 6.03
N ASP A 25 17.04 -2.87 6.89
CA ASP A 25 16.38 -2.84 8.19
C ASP A 25 14.86 -2.69 8.08
N LEU A 26 14.35 -2.01 7.04
CA LEU A 26 12.92 -1.96 6.74
C LEU A 26 12.41 -3.30 6.20
N ALA A 27 13.23 -4.01 5.42
CA ALA A 27 12.88 -5.32 4.88
C ALA A 27 12.69 -6.39 5.97
N GLU A 28 13.25 -6.21 7.17
CA GLU A 28 13.03 -7.08 8.34
C GLU A 28 11.62 -6.92 8.94
N ILE A 29 10.88 -5.85 8.63
CA ILE A 29 9.50 -5.69 9.08
C ILE A 29 8.61 -6.70 8.31
N THR A 30 7.74 -7.36 9.02
CA THR A 30 6.85 -8.41 8.48
C THR A 30 6.20 -7.99 7.17
N ASN A 31 6.51 -8.69 6.08
CA ASN A 31 5.94 -8.46 4.74
C ASN A 31 6.02 -7.00 4.28
N PHE A 32 7.08 -6.28 4.60
CA PHE A 32 7.28 -4.90 4.15
C PHE A 32 7.24 -4.78 2.63
N ARG A 33 6.58 -3.73 2.12
CA ARG A 33 6.50 -3.39 0.70
C ARG A 33 6.61 -1.89 0.51
N GLN A 34 7.59 -1.46 -0.27
CA GLN A 34 7.73 -0.07 -0.73
C GLN A 34 7.02 0.06 -2.08
N TYR A 35 6.16 1.06 -2.23
CA TYR A 35 5.42 1.32 -3.47
C TYR A 35 5.92 2.58 -4.19
N SER A 36 6.32 3.58 -3.42
CA SER A 36 6.91 4.83 -3.91
C SER A 36 7.83 5.41 -2.83
N ASP A 37 8.47 6.54 -3.09
CA ASP A 37 9.31 7.24 -2.11
C ASP A 37 8.51 7.68 -0.87
N THR A 38 7.20 7.86 -1.01
CA THR A 38 6.32 8.37 0.05
C THR A 38 5.33 7.33 0.59
N PHE A 39 5.25 6.12 0.02
CA PHE A 39 4.25 5.15 0.47
C PHE A 39 4.80 3.72 0.57
N ALA A 40 4.58 3.13 1.73
CA ALA A 40 4.90 1.73 2.01
C ALA A 40 3.80 1.06 2.84
N SER A 41 3.78 -0.28 2.83
CA SER A 41 2.95 -1.07 3.74
C SER A 41 3.73 -2.19 4.43
N ALA A 42 3.22 -2.64 5.59
CA ALA A 42 3.83 -3.72 6.37
C ALA A 42 2.83 -4.48 7.25
N GLY A 43 3.28 -5.60 7.82
CA GLY A 43 2.68 -6.19 9.01
C GLY A 43 2.97 -5.35 10.24
N GLN A 44 2.68 -5.87 11.43
CA GLN A 44 2.91 -5.17 12.70
C GLN A 44 4.42 -4.98 12.95
N PRO A 45 4.93 -3.73 13.00
CA PRO A 45 6.31 -3.48 13.43
C PRO A 45 6.47 -3.78 14.92
N THR A 46 7.68 -4.19 15.32
CA THR A 46 8.05 -4.23 16.74
C THR A 46 8.27 -2.81 17.27
N ARG A 47 8.40 -2.67 18.59
CA ARG A 47 8.69 -1.38 19.24
C ARG A 47 9.97 -0.73 18.68
N GLU A 48 11.01 -1.53 18.52
CA GLU A 48 12.32 -1.10 18.02
C GLU A 48 12.26 -0.71 16.55
N GLN A 49 11.45 -1.43 15.74
CA GLN A 49 11.31 -1.13 14.32
C GLN A 49 10.61 0.21 14.06
N PHE A 50 9.85 0.78 14.99
CA PHE A 50 9.33 2.14 14.83
C PHE A 50 10.44 3.19 14.80
N GLN A 51 11.56 2.99 15.52
CA GLN A 51 12.72 3.86 15.38
C GLN A 51 13.32 3.75 13.98
N THR A 52 13.50 2.53 13.46
CA THR A 52 13.97 2.32 12.08
C THR A 52 13.06 3.02 11.07
N ILE A 53 11.74 2.95 11.24
CA ILE A 53 10.77 3.63 10.37
C ILE A 53 10.99 5.15 10.40
N ALA A 54 11.11 5.75 11.59
CA ALA A 54 11.39 7.19 11.75
C ALA A 54 12.73 7.59 11.12
N ASP A 55 13.81 6.83 11.36
CA ASP A 55 15.14 7.07 10.82
C ASP A 55 15.21 6.99 9.29
N ASN A 56 14.24 6.30 8.66
CA ASN A 56 14.06 6.23 7.21
C ASN A 56 13.09 7.29 6.67
N GLY A 57 12.79 8.33 7.44
CA GLY A 57 12.06 9.51 7.03
C GLY A 57 10.56 9.32 6.90
N PHE A 58 9.99 8.27 7.48
CA PHE A 58 8.53 8.18 7.58
C PHE A 58 8.01 9.23 8.56
N GLU A 59 6.95 9.89 8.19
CA GLU A 59 6.33 10.99 8.93
C GLU A 59 4.94 10.64 9.46
N ARG A 60 4.33 9.58 8.93
CA ARG A 60 3.00 9.12 9.31
C ARG A 60 2.94 7.60 9.34
N VAL A 61 2.28 7.09 10.36
CA VAL A 61 1.93 5.67 10.52
C VAL A 61 0.42 5.54 10.57
N VAL A 62 -0.14 4.73 9.69
CA VAL A 62 -1.58 4.40 9.67
C VAL A 62 -1.75 2.93 10.03
N TYR A 63 -2.47 2.67 11.13
CA TYR A 63 -2.78 1.32 11.59
C TYR A 63 -4.23 0.96 11.25
N ILE A 64 -4.43 -0.08 10.45
CA ILE A 64 -5.78 -0.50 10.00
C ILE A 64 -6.20 -1.85 10.57
N ALA A 65 -6.00 -2.04 11.85
CA ALA A 65 -6.50 -3.21 12.56
C ALA A 65 -6.98 -2.84 13.97
N PHE A 66 -7.64 -3.78 14.64
CA PHE A 66 -8.04 -3.60 16.03
C PHE A 66 -6.85 -3.72 16.96
N THR A 67 -6.84 -2.92 18.03
CA THR A 67 -5.79 -2.93 19.06
C THR A 67 -5.93 -4.07 20.08
N ASN A 68 -7.07 -4.75 20.11
CA ASN A 68 -7.36 -5.86 21.02
C ASN A 68 -6.87 -7.23 20.54
N ASN A 69 -5.99 -7.27 19.54
CA ASN A 69 -5.35 -8.50 19.09
C ASN A 69 -3.99 -8.71 19.78
N GLN A 70 -3.57 -9.98 19.88
CA GLN A 70 -2.35 -10.36 20.61
C GLN A 70 -1.04 -9.81 19.99
N ASN A 71 -1.06 -9.38 18.73
CA ASN A 71 0.13 -8.86 18.03
C ASN A 71 0.18 -7.32 18.03
N ALA A 72 -0.89 -6.65 18.45
CA ALA A 72 -0.91 -5.20 18.54
C ALA A 72 -0.02 -4.71 19.68
N LEU A 73 0.64 -3.56 19.47
CA LEU A 73 1.31 -2.84 20.54
C LEU A 73 0.28 -1.89 21.17
N PRO A 74 -0.06 -2.05 22.46
CA PRO A 74 -1.13 -1.27 23.09
C PRO A 74 -0.84 0.23 23.14
N ASP A 75 0.43 0.63 23.11
CA ASP A 75 0.94 2.01 23.18
C ASP A 75 1.61 2.47 21.89
N ALA A 76 1.25 1.87 20.75
CA ALA A 76 1.83 2.22 19.44
C ALA A 76 1.69 3.71 19.12
N ASP A 77 0.57 4.34 19.48
CA ASP A 77 0.33 5.76 19.29
C ASP A 77 1.32 6.64 20.08
N LEU A 78 1.68 6.24 21.29
CA LEU A 78 2.66 6.95 22.12
C LEU A 78 4.07 6.78 21.57
N ILE A 79 4.41 5.57 21.09
CA ILE A 79 5.71 5.30 20.46
C ILE A 79 5.87 6.17 19.22
N VAL A 80 4.91 6.12 18.30
CA VAL A 80 4.95 6.83 17.02
C VAL A 80 5.03 8.35 17.24
N LYS A 81 4.20 8.89 18.14
CA LYS A 81 4.24 10.31 18.49
C LYS A 81 5.53 10.72 19.20
N GLY A 82 6.10 9.84 20.02
CA GLY A 82 7.39 10.06 20.67
C GLY A 82 8.57 10.15 19.70
N LEU A 83 8.37 9.70 18.45
CA LEU A 83 9.32 9.76 17.33
C LEU A 83 8.95 10.88 16.33
N ASP A 84 8.14 11.86 16.74
CA ASP A 84 7.68 12.99 15.91
C ASP A 84 6.91 12.60 14.64
N MET A 85 6.34 11.37 14.60
CA MET A 85 5.48 10.92 13.52
C MET A 85 4.00 11.08 13.87
N GLU A 86 3.16 11.28 12.86
CA GLU A 86 1.71 11.20 13.03
C GLU A 86 1.24 9.75 13.19
N TYR A 87 0.32 9.52 14.11
CA TYR A 87 -0.36 8.23 14.24
C TYR A 87 -1.85 8.38 13.92
N MET A 88 -2.32 7.50 13.05
CA MET A 88 -3.74 7.37 12.72
C MET A 88 -4.16 5.92 12.84
N GLN A 89 -5.37 5.68 13.35
CA GLN A 89 -5.97 4.36 13.38
C GLN A 89 -7.32 4.36 12.68
N VAL A 90 -7.50 3.38 11.77
CA VAL A 90 -8.78 3.03 11.16
C VAL A 90 -9.02 1.54 11.44
N PRO A 91 -9.84 1.17 12.44
CA PRO A 91 -10.01 -0.22 12.84
C PRO A 91 -10.87 -0.97 11.81
N VAL A 92 -10.24 -1.77 10.94
CA VAL A 92 -10.88 -2.56 9.90
C VAL A 92 -11.11 -4.01 10.35
N ASP A 93 -12.34 -4.47 10.33
CA ASP A 93 -12.66 -5.88 10.56
C ASP A 93 -12.24 -6.73 9.36
N PHE A 94 -11.37 -7.71 9.61
CA PHE A 94 -10.92 -8.61 8.53
C PHE A 94 -12.06 -9.44 7.93
N SER A 95 -13.10 -9.72 8.71
CA SER A 95 -14.26 -10.52 8.29
C SER A 95 -15.36 -9.69 7.61
N ASN A 96 -15.32 -8.36 7.76
CA ASN A 96 -16.34 -7.45 7.25
C ASN A 96 -15.77 -6.04 7.03
N PRO A 97 -14.82 -5.86 6.06
CA PRO A 97 -14.29 -4.53 5.73
C PRO A 97 -15.39 -3.65 5.14
N LEU A 98 -15.41 -2.36 5.50
CA LEU A 98 -16.44 -1.42 5.07
C LEU A 98 -15.85 -0.34 4.14
N PRO A 99 -16.60 0.12 3.11
CA PRO A 99 -16.17 1.20 2.24
C PRO A 99 -15.75 2.48 2.98
N ASP A 100 -16.49 2.87 4.01
CA ASP A 100 -16.19 4.08 4.80
C ASP A 100 -14.81 4.02 5.48
N GLU A 101 -14.35 2.82 5.85
CA GLU A 101 -13.01 2.61 6.45
C GLU A 101 -11.91 2.87 5.41
N PHE A 102 -12.11 2.40 4.18
CA PHE A 102 -11.18 2.69 3.09
C PHE A 102 -11.16 4.19 2.74
N TYR A 103 -12.33 4.80 2.60
CA TYR A 103 -12.38 6.23 2.28
C TYR A 103 -11.84 7.11 3.41
N ALA A 104 -12.02 6.75 4.68
CA ALA A 104 -11.38 7.45 5.79
C ALA A 104 -9.84 7.39 5.72
N PHE A 105 -9.27 6.26 5.33
CA PHE A 105 -7.85 6.12 5.06
C PHE A 105 -7.43 6.95 3.84
N ALA A 106 -8.12 6.82 2.73
CA ALA A 106 -7.80 7.55 1.49
C ALA A 106 -7.84 9.07 1.69
N ASP A 107 -8.87 9.58 2.36
CA ASP A 107 -8.98 11.01 2.71
C ASP A 107 -7.80 11.50 3.55
N ALA A 108 -7.30 10.67 4.46
CA ALA A 108 -6.13 11.03 5.26
C ALA A 108 -4.86 11.08 4.41
N MET A 109 -4.72 10.18 3.44
CA MET A 109 -3.60 10.19 2.48
C MET A 109 -3.67 11.44 1.60
N GLU A 110 -4.83 11.73 1.00
CA GLU A 110 -5.04 12.84 0.07
C GLU A 110 -4.82 14.22 0.70
N ARG A 111 -5.17 14.41 1.99
CA ARG A 111 -4.93 15.68 2.69
C ARG A 111 -3.46 16.06 2.79
N ASN A 112 -2.55 15.12 2.68
CA ASN A 112 -1.11 15.37 2.76
C ASN A 112 -0.33 14.27 2.03
N LYS A 113 -0.38 14.29 0.69
CA LYS A 113 0.22 13.28 -0.19
C LYS A 113 1.74 13.18 -0.07
N ASP A 114 2.40 14.29 0.21
CA ASP A 114 3.87 14.34 0.27
C ASP A 114 4.44 13.67 1.53
N LYS A 115 3.57 13.40 2.52
CA LYS A 115 3.99 12.80 3.78
C LYS A 115 4.33 11.33 3.61
N LYS A 116 5.60 10.97 3.85
CA LYS A 116 6.02 9.57 3.79
C LYS A 116 5.27 8.74 4.81
N THR A 117 4.45 7.80 4.34
CA THR A 117 3.48 7.05 5.13
C THR A 117 3.76 5.56 5.13
N LEU A 118 3.77 4.97 6.32
CA LEU A 118 3.66 3.53 6.50
C LEU A 118 2.22 3.16 6.85
N LEU A 119 1.58 2.38 5.99
CA LEU A 119 0.31 1.72 6.28
C LEU A 119 0.58 0.32 6.83
N HIS A 120 0.02 -0.03 7.99
CA HIS A 120 0.24 -1.38 8.50
C HIS A 120 -1.00 -2.01 9.14
N CYS A 121 -0.96 -3.35 9.20
CA CYS A 121 -1.90 -4.15 9.98
C CYS A 121 -1.13 -5.26 10.71
N GLN A 122 -1.69 -6.44 10.92
CA GLN A 122 -1.01 -7.53 11.62
C GLN A 122 0.06 -8.22 10.76
N VAL A 123 -0.30 -8.58 9.52
CA VAL A 123 0.56 -9.37 8.60
C VAL A 123 0.62 -8.79 7.19
N ASN A 124 0.26 -7.53 7.03
CA ASN A 124 0.17 -6.79 5.77
C ASN A 124 -1.00 -7.18 4.83
N ALA A 125 -1.86 -8.14 5.15
CA ALA A 125 -2.94 -8.54 4.24
C ALA A 125 -3.94 -7.40 3.97
N ARG A 126 -4.55 -6.81 5.03
CA ARG A 126 -5.45 -5.63 4.91
C ARG A 126 -4.72 -4.44 4.27
N ALA A 127 -3.49 -4.19 4.72
CA ALA A 127 -2.74 -3.03 4.28
C ALA A 127 -2.38 -3.11 2.79
N THR A 128 -2.01 -4.28 2.25
CA THR A 128 -1.79 -4.42 0.81
C THR A 128 -3.07 -4.28 -0.01
N ALA A 129 -4.23 -4.72 0.49
CA ALA A 129 -5.51 -4.52 -0.19
C ALA A 129 -5.90 -3.03 -0.23
N PHE A 130 -5.72 -2.28 0.87
CA PHE A 130 -5.93 -0.84 0.90
C PHE A 130 -4.91 -0.10 0.03
N SER A 131 -3.64 -0.53 0.04
CA SER A 131 -2.61 0.04 -0.84
C SER A 131 -2.92 -0.21 -2.32
N PHE A 132 -3.41 -1.41 -2.67
CA PHE A 132 -3.86 -1.72 -4.01
C PHE A 132 -4.95 -0.74 -4.47
N LEU A 133 -6.01 -0.60 -3.68
CA LEU A 133 -7.13 0.29 -3.99
C LEU A 133 -6.70 1.76 -4.08
N TYR A 134 -5.91 2.23 -3.12
CA TYR A 134 -5.43 3.61 -3.12
C TYR A 134 -4.60 3.93 -4.35
N ARG A 135 -3.62 3.08 -4.67
CA ARG A 135 -2.72 3.27 -5.83
C ARG A 135 -3.45 3.23 -7.16
N VAL A 136 -4.47 2.36 -7.28
CA VAL A 136 -5.28 2.28 -8.51
C VAL A 136 -6.18 3.51 -8.67
N ILE A 137 -6.79 4.00 -7.57
CA ILE A 137 -7.80 5.06 -7.63
C ILE A 137 -7.17 6.46 -7.62
N TYR A 138 -6.09 6.68 -6.87
CA TYR A 138 -5.54 8.01 -6.59
C TYR A 138 -4.15 8.26 -7.18
N ASP A 139 -3.40 7.19 -7.51
CA ASP A 139 -2.05 7.30 -8.07
C ASP A 139 -1.96 6.81 -9.52
N ASP A 140 -3.09 6.50 -10.17
CA ASP A 140 -3.18 6.03 -11.57
C ASP A 140 -2.33 4.78 -11.87
N ILE A 141 -2.01 3.97 -10.86
CA ILE A 141 -1.27 2.71 -11.06
C ILE A 141 -2.21 1.67 -11.67
N SER A 142 -1.72 0.93 -12.66
CA SER A 142 -2.54 -0.10 -13.30
C SER A 142 -2.96 -1.20 -12.33
N ILE A 143 -4.19 -1.74 -12.51
CA ILE A 143 -4.69 -2.87 -11.71
C ILE A 143 -3.71 -4.05 -11.76
N SER A 144 -3.12 -4.33 -12.92
CA SER A 144 -2.15 -5.41 -13.10
C SER A 144 -0.93 -5.25 -12.18
N GLU A 145 -0.35 -4.06 -12.13
CA GLU A 145 0.81 -3.74 -11.32
C GLU A 145 0.49 -3.77 -9.83
N ALA A 146 -0.52 -3.01 -9.42
CA ALA A 146 -0.92 -2.96 -8.02
C ALA A 146 -1.34 -4.34 -7.46
N LYS A 147 -2.01 -5.16 -8.30
CA LYS A 147 -2.39 -6.54 -7.95
C LYS A 147 -1.18 -7.46 -7.85
N ALA A 148 -0.19 -7.33 -8.73
CA ALA A 148 1.04 -8.10 -8.64
C ALA A 148 1.74 -7.85 -7.29
N ASP A 149 1.83 -6.60 -6.85
CA ASP A 149 2.40 -6.24 -5.54
C ASP A 149 1.60 -6.85 -4.38
N MET A 150 0.28 -6.72 -4.38
CA MET A 150 -0.59 -7.32 -3.37
C MET A 150 -0.40 -8.84 -3.29
N ASN A 151 -0.31 -9.51 -4.44
CA ASN A 151 -0.14 -10.96 -4.53
C ASN A 151 1.21 -11.45 -4.00
N THR A 152 2.21 -10.58 -3.85
CA THR A 152 3.47 -10.95 -3.18
C THR A 152 3.29 -11.19 -1.67
N VAL A 153 2.21 -10.72 -1.10
CA VAL A 153 1.87 -10.90 0.33
C VAL A 153 0.78 -11.95 0.50
N TRP A 154 -0.32 -11.84 -0.23
CA TRP A 154 -1.43 -12.78 -0.16
C TRP A 154 -2.36 -12.66 -1.36
N GLN A 155 -3.20 -13.66 -1.55
CA GLN A 155 -4.34 -13.60 -2.46
C GLN A 155 -5.61 -13.34 -1.63
N PRO A 156 -6.40 -12.29 -1.95
CA PRO A 156 -7.64 -12.00 -1.25
C PRO A 156 -8.60 -13.19 -1.24
N ASN A 157 -9.19 -13.46 -0.09
CA ASN A 157 -10.32 -14.38 0.00
C ASN A 157 -11.59 -13.74 -0.59
N GLU A 158 -12.72 -14.46 -0.56
CA GLU A 158 -13.98 -13.99 -1.14
C GLU A 158 -14.42 -12.64 -0.57
N VAL A 159 -14.39 -12.47 0.75
CA VAL A 159 -14.78 -11.23 1.43
C VAL A 159 -13.95 -10.03 0.93
N TRP A 160 -12.64 -10.20 0.86
CA TRP A 160 -11.74 -9.12 0.43
C TRP A 160 -11.75 -8.87 -1.08
N ARG A 161 -11.95 -9.92 -1.89
CA ARG A 161 -12.16 -9.74 -3.33
C ARG A 161 -13.43 -8.94 -3.59
N ASP A 162 -14.53 -9.30 -2.93
CA ASP A 162 -15.82 -8.63 -3.13
C ASP A 162 -15.77 -7.18 -2.62
N PHE A 163 -15.10 -6.93 -1.50
CA PHE A 163 -14.83 -5.58 -1.02
C PHE A 163 -14.00 -4.75 -2.03
N ILE A 164 -12.91 -5.33 -2.57
CA ILE A 164 -12.09 -4.67 -3.60
C ILE A 164 -12.95 -4.32 -4.82
N PHE A 165 -13.79 -5.24 -5.27
CA PHE A 165 -14.65 -5.03 -6.44
C PHE A 165 -15.70 -3.95 -6.18
N GLU A 166 -16.28 -3.90 -4.97
CA GLU A 166 -17.21 -2.85 -4.56
C GLU A 166 -16.55 -1.47 -4.62
N ILE A 167 -15.35 -1.31 -4.04
CA ILE A 167 -14.63 -0.03 -4.04
C ILE A 167 -14.25 0.39 -5.47
N LEU A 168 -13.75 -0.53 -6.29
CA LEU A 168 -13.43 -0.21 -7.69
C LEU A 168 -14.68 0.19 -8.48
N ALA A 169 -15.80 -0.52 -8.30
CA ALA A 169 -17.07 -0.19 -8.95
C ALA A 169 -17.61 1.18 -8.51
N ASN A 170 -17.49 1.55 -7.24
CA ASN A 170 -17.86 2.87 -6.71
C ASN A 170 -17.02 4.01 -7.34
N ASN A 171 -15.86 3.68 -7.90
CA ASN A 171 -14.98 4.62 -8.61
C ASN A 171 -15.00 4.41 -10.14
N GLU A 172 -15.98 3.69 -10.68
CA GLU A 172 -16.17 3.41 -12.11
C GLU A 172 -14.98 2.68 -12.77
N ILE A 173 -14.25 1.87 -11.99
CA ILE A 173 -13.07 1.11 -12.44
C ILE A 173 -13.43 -0.37 -12.60
N ASP A 174 -13.19 -0.94 -13.80
CA ASP A 174 -13.36 -2.37 -14.06
C ASP A 174 -12.20 -3.17 -13.42
N PRO A 175 -12.46 -4.12 -12.49
CA PRO A 175 -11.41 -4.93 -11.87
C PRO A 175 -10.71 -5.90 -12.85
N ASN A 176 -11.28 -6.12 -14.03
CA ASN A 176 -10.75 -7.07 -14.99
C ASN A 176 -9.59 -6.48 -15.79
N CYS A 177 -8.51 -7.21 -15.90
CA CYS A 177 -7.40 -6.92 -16.80
C CYS A 177 -6.87 -8.22 -17.41
N SER A 178 -6.15 -8.15 -18.54
CA SER A 178 -5.70 -9.33 -19.28
C SER A 178 -4.79 -10.27 -18.48
N SER A 179 -4.14 -9.79 -17.44
CA SER A 179 -3.26 -10.54 -16.54
C SER A 179 -3.82 -10.71 -15.13
N CYS A 180 -5.04 -10.23 -14.87
CA CYS A 180 -5.65 -10.29 -13.53
C CYS A 180 -6.35 -11.62 -13.30
N ASP A 181 -5.76 -12.46 -12.48
CA ASP A 181 -6.42 -13.66 -11.94
C ASP A 181 -7.02 -13.34 -10.57
N TRP A 182 -8.34 -13.37 -10.48
CA TRP A 182 -9.12 -13.21 -9.25
C TRP A 182 -9.70 -14.52 -8.73
N THR A 183 -9.14 -15.66 -9.17
CA THR A 183 -9.51 -16.97 -8.64
C THR A 183 -9.26 -17.00 -7.14
N LEU A 184 -10.26 -17.47 -6.40
CA LEU A 184 -10.13 -17.58 -4.95
C LEU A 184 -9.07 -18.61 -4.56
N PRO A 185 -8.25 -18.33 -3.53
CA PRO A 185 -7.34 -19.32 -3.01
C PRO A 185 -8.12 -20.55 -2.47
N PRO A 186 -7.55 -21.74 -2.49
CA PRO A 186 -8.21 -22.91 -1.92
C PRO A 186 -8.48 -22.66 -0.41
N PRO A 187 -9.59 -23.20 0.13
CA PRO A 187 -9.91 -23.07 1.54
C PRO A 187 -8.74 -23.58 2.40
N ARG A 188 -8.35 -22.83 3.43
CA ARG A 188 -7.33 -23.28 4.38
C ARG A 188 -7.86 -24.51 5.11
N GLN A 189 -7.10 -25.60 5.07
CA GLN A 189 -7.39 -26.82 5.83
C GLN A 189 -7.10 -26.64 7.31
#